data_e85b958abc93ab0afbe4033f6ea88f94
#
_entry.id   e85b958abc93ab0afbe4033f6ea88f94
#
_cell.length_a   1.000
_cell.length_b   1.000
_cell.length_c   1.000
_cell.angle_alpha   90.00
_cell.angle_beta   90.00
_cell.angle_gamma   90.00
#
_symmetry.space_group_name_H-M   'P 1'
#
loop_
_entity.id
_entity.type
_entity.pdbx_description
1 polymer ?
#
loop_
_entity_poly.entity_id
_entity_poly.type
_entity_poly.pdbx_seq_one_letter_code
_entity_poly.pdbx_strand_id
1 'polypeptide(L)'
;LFVNPLLYRMGYMTTWREGMDTINTDFAAQVDFWISFRIGLGIAFFVYSVGNMVWVWHRNRREGIGVDRSYRPPPGRGDIPVYLVLSFFVVSTLGITWLCHRLVPSFPLLYLLIFGFIVTPAESLISARMLGMAGQWIGIPMLREGTFILSGYRGVDIWFAPIPLADMGTTAQYFRVVELTGTKIWSVIKADLVITPILIISGLLFWQFAWKLAPIPSNQYPDAEKTWPLRALHSTFWMTATSTEGESPFLKAFSFGK
;
A
#
# COMPACT_ATOMS: atom_id res chain seq x y z
N LEU A 1 -15.92 -9.34 18.10
CA LEU A 1 -16.81 -9.45 19.25
C LEU A 1 -16.19 -10.26 20.40
N PHE A 2 -15.43 -11.35 20.17
CA PHE A 2 -14.88 -12.22 21.24
C PHE A 2 -13.47 -11.80 21.66
N VAL A 3 -12.64 -11.37 20.73
CA VAL A 3 -11.20 -11.11 20.96
C VAL A 3 -10.98 -9.87 21.83
N ASN A 4 -11.63 -8.75 21.54
CA ASN A 4 -11.44 -7.52 22.30
C ASN A 4 -11.81 -7.66 23.81
N PRO A 5 -12.94 -8.29 24.18
CA PRO A 5 -13.22 -8.56 25.60
C PRO A 5 -12.18 -9.46 26.29
N LEU A 6 -11.62 -10.43 25.55
CA LEU A 6 -10.54 -11.26 26.07
C LEU A 6 -9.27 -10.46 26.32
N LEU A 7 -8.86 -9.63 25.34
CA LEU A 7 -7.70 -8.73 25.45
C LEU A 7 -7.85 -7.74 26.61
N TYR A 8 -9.07 -7.24 26.83
CA TYR A 8 -9.37 -6.38 27.98
C TYR A 8 -9.16 -7.12 29.30
N ARG A 9 -9.70 -8.34 29.43
CA ARG A 9 -9.51 -9.18 30.64
C ARG A 9 -8.04 -9.55 30.88
N MET A 10 -7.25 -9.69 29.81
CA MET A 10 -5.82 -9.96 29.88
C MET A 10 -4.98 -8.69 30.19
N GLY A 11 -5.61 -7.50 30.26
CA GLY A 11 -4.93 -6.25 30.56
C GLY A 11 -4.20 -5.59 29.37
N TYR A 12 -4.42 -6.06 28.15
CA TYR A 12 -3.81 -5.45 26.95
C TYR A 12 -4.53 -4.17 26.49
N MET A 13 -5.81 -4.00 26.85
CA MET A 13 -6.61 -2.82 26.50
C MET A 13 -6.65 -1.86 27.69
N THR A 14 -5.70 -0.91 27.69
CA THR A 14 -5.53 0.04 28.81
C THR A 14 -6.24 1.37 28.58
N THR A 15 -6.48 1.73 27.34
CA THR A 15 -7.10 3.00 26.95
C THR A 15 -8.63 2.92 26.96
N TRP A 16 -9.17 1.71 26.75
CA TRP A 16 -10.61 1.51 26.71
C TRP A 16 -11.24 1.68 28.11
N ARG A 17 -12.38 2.38 28.14
CA ARG A 17 -13.18 2.59 29.37
C ARG A 17 -14.64 2.28 29.08
N GLU A 18 -15.34 1.82 30.10
CA GLU A 18 -16.79 1.59 30.03
C GLU A 18 -17.52 2.91 29.73
N GLY A 19 -18.52 2.86 28.84
CA GLY A 19 -19.28 4.02 28.40
C GLY A 19 -18.69 4.76 27.18
N MET A 20 -17.56 4.30 26.62
CA MET A 20 -17.06 4.83 25.35
C MET A 20 -18.02 4.49 24.20
N ASP A 21 -18.18 5.46 23.28
CA ASP A 21 -18.89 5.24 22.03
C ASP A 21 -18.14 4.26 21.10
N THR A 22 -18.79 3.83 20.03
CA THR A 22 -18.22 2.86 19.08
C THR A 22 -16.93 3.34 18.44
N ILE A 23 -16.82 4.64 18.12
CA ILE A 23 -15.66 5.23 17.45
C ILE A 23 -14.45 5.23 18.38
N ASN A 24 -14.64 5.72 19.60
CA ASN A 24 -13.57 5.76 20.60
C ASN A 24 -13.18 4.36 21.07
N THR A 25 -14.12 3.42 21.14
CA THR A 25 -13.84 2.01 21.43
C THR A 25 -13.00 1.35 20.35
N ASP A 26 -13.33 1.57 19.06
CA ASP A 26 -12.52 1.04 17.95
C ASP A 26 -11.11 1.66 17.96
N PHE A 27 -11.02 2.98 18.15
CA PHE A 27 -9.75 3.66 18.21
C PHE A 27 -8.87 3.16 19.37
N ALA A 28 -9.42 3.00 20.57
CA ALA A 28 -8.71 2.45 21.72
C ALA A 28 -8.20 1.03 21.43
N ALA A 29 -9.03 0.17 20.84
CA ALA A 29 -8.64 -1.18 20.45
C ALA A 29 -7.50 -1.18 19.41
N GLN A 30 -7.55 -0.27 18.43
CA GLN A 30 -6.48 -0.11 17.43
C GLN A 30 -5.16 0.30 18.08
N VAL A 31 -5.18 1.33 18.92
CA VAL A 31 -4.00 1.88 19.59
C VAL A 31 -3.38 0.88 20.56
N ASP A 32 -4.21 0.23 21.39
CA ASP A 32 -3.71 -0.64 22.46
C ASP A 32 -3.13 -1.96 21.93
N PHE A 33 -3.67 -2.51 20.83
CA PHE A 33 -3.27 -3.84 20.38
C PHE A 33 -3.17 -3.98 18.86
N TRP A 34 -4.23 -3.66 18.10
CA TRP A 34 -4.35 -4.10 16.72
C TRP A 34 -3.34 -3.48 15.75
N ILE A 35 -2.87 -2.25 15.99
CA ILE A 35 -1.83 -1.62 15.15
C ILE A 35 -0.54 -2.42 15.26
N SER A 36 -0.04 -2.66 16.48
CA SER A 36 1.20 -3.40 16.71
C SER A 36 1.11 -4.83 16.19
N PHE A 37 -0.02 -5.50 16.44
CA PHE A 37 -0.25 -6.87 15.96
C PHE A 37 -0.22 -6.97 14.43
N ARG A 38 -0.92 -6.06 13.71
CA ARG A 38 -0.94 -6.06 12.24
C ARG A 38 0.44 -5.78 11.65
N ILE A 39 1.19 -4.85 12.23
CA ILE A 39 2.56 -4.57 11.81
C ILE A 39 3.43 -5.81 11.99
N GLY A 40 3.39 -6.44 13.16
CA GLY A 40 4.15 -7.65 13.45
C GLY A 40 3.80 -8.81 12.52
N LEU A 41 2.52 -9.03 12.29
CA LEU A 41 2.01 -10.06 11.37
C LEU A 41 2.52 -9.83 9.95
N GLY A 42 2.41 -8.60 9.44
CA GLY A 42 2.87 -8.27 8.09
C GLY A 42 4.39 -8.40 7.94
N ILE A 43 5.17 -7.98 8.93
CA ILE A 43 6.62 -8.19 8.94
C ILE A 43 6.96 -9.68 8.95
N ALA A 44 6.26 -10.49 9.74
CA ALA A 44 6.46 -11.94 9.77
C ALA A 44 6.20 -12.58 8.41
N PHE A 45 5.11 -12.21 7.74
CA PHE A 45 4.82 -12.69 6.38
C PHE A 45 5.87 -12.22 5.36
N PHE A 46 6.32 -10.97 5.46
CA PHE A 46 7.38 -10.46 4.59
C PHE A 46 8.67 -11.25 4.76
N VAL A 47 9.14 -11.44 6.00
CA VAL A 47 10.36 -12.21 6.32
C VAL A 47 10.25 -13.65 5.84
N TYR A 48 9.09 -14.29 6.07
CA TYR A 48 8.83 -15.64 5.56
C TYR A 48 8.91 -15.70 4.02
N SER A 49 8.30 -14.74 3.33
CA SER A 49 8.27 -14.70 1.87
C SER A 49 9.67 -14.51 1.27
N VAL A 50 10.46 -13.59 1.85
CA VAL A 50 11.85 -13.36 1.45
C VAL A 50 12.70 -14.60 1.77
N GLY A 51 12.56 -15.17 2.95
CA GLY A 51 13.27 -16.40 3.35
C GLY A 51 12.99 -17.57 2.42
N ASN A 52 11.72 -17.80 2.08
CA ASN A 52 11.32 -18.82 1.13
C ASN A 52 11.88 -18.56 -0.28
N MET A 53 11.88 -17.30 -0.73
CA MET A 53 12.45 -16.92 -2.01
C MET A 53 13.95 -17.24 -2.07
N VAL A 54 14.70 -16.83 -1.05
CA VAL A 54 16.15 -17.09 -0.94
C VAL A 54 16.43 -18.59 -0.86
N TRP A 55 15.65 -19.34 -0.05
CA TRP A 55 15.77 -20.78 0.08
C TRP A 55 15.55 -21.52 -1.24
N VAL A 56 14.48 -21.19 -1.97
CA VAL A 56 14.18 -21.77 -3.29
C VAL A 56 15.27 -21.43 -4.31
N TRP A 57 15.79 -20.19 -4.28
CA TRP A 57 16.89 -19.79 -5.15
C TRP A 57 18.17 -20.59 -4.89
N HIS A 58 18.54 -20.78 -3.60
CA HIS A 58 19.68 -21.61 -3.22
C HIS A 58 19.49 -23.07 -3.61
N ARG A 59 18.29 -23.63 -3.37
CA ARG A 59 17.97 -25.01 -3.76
C ARG A 59 18.10 -25.22 -5.25
N ASN A 60 17.49 -24.36 -6.06
CA ASN A 60 17.55 -24.47 -7.52
C ASN A 60 18.99 -24.37 -8.05
N ARG A 61 19.83 -23.54 -7.42
CA ARG A 61 21.26 -23.47 -7.74
C ARG A 61 21.99 -24.79 -7.43
N ARG A 62 21.69 -25.42 -6.29
CA ARG A 62 22.31 -26.70 -5.90
C ARG A 62 21.86 -27.85 -6.77
N GLU A 63 20.60 -27.88 -7.14
CA GLU A 63 20.00 -28.93 -7.97
C GLU A 63 20.33 -28.76 -9.47
N GLY A 64 21.09 -27.72 -9.84
CA GLY A 64 21.44 -27.45 -11.24
C GLY A 64 20.24 -27.11 -12.11
N ILE A 65 19.08 -26.81 -11.50
CA ILE A 65 17.90 -26.35 -12.19
C ILE A 65 18.21 -24.93 -12.70
N GLY A 66 18.79 -24.89 -13.91
CA GLY A 66 19.07 -23.61 -14.58
C GLY A 66 17.78 -22.86 -14.78
N VAL A 67 17.74 -21.58 -14.32
CA VAL A 67 16.71 -20.68 -14.82
C VAL A 67 16.87 -20.66 -16.33
N ASP A 68 15.84 -21.08 -17.05
CA ASP A 68 15.85 -21.02 -18.50
C ASP A 68 16.08 -19.55 -18.90
N ARG A 69 17.33 -19.24 -19.26
CA ARG A 69 17.76 -17.91 -19.68
C ARG A 69 17.26 -17.57 -21.09
N SER A 70 16.69 -18.55 -21.77
CA SER A 70 16.11 -18.38 -23.12
C SER A 70 14.67 -17.88 -23.04
N TYR A 71 14.29 -17.09 -22.02
CA TYR A 71 12.97 -16.48 -21.98
C TYR A 71 12.79 -15.54 -23.19
N ARG A 72 12.45 -16.16 -24.30
CA ARG A 72 11.90 -15.44 -25.44
C ARG A 72 10.39 -15.54 -25.37
N PRO A 73 9.70 -14.40 -25.30
CA PRO A 73 8.26 -14.45 -25.30
C PRO A 73 7.75 -15.20 -26.54
N PRO A 74 6.66 -15.98 -26.42
CA PRO A 74 6.10 -16.70 -27.56
C PRO A 74 5.78 -15.72 -28.70
N PRO A 75 6.09 -16.09 -29.95
CA PRO A 75 5.80 -15.22 -31.09
C PRO A 75 4.28 -14.97 -31.18
N GLY A 76 3.89 -13.73 -31.39
CA GLY A 76 2.49 -13.33 -31.52
C GLY A 76 1.78 -12.90 -30.24
N ARG A 77 2.39 -13.05 -29.06
CA ARG A 77 1.82 -12.58 -27.78
C ARG A 77 1.74 -11.04 -27.67
N GLY A 78 2.54 -10.34 -28.46
CA GLY A 78 2.54 -8.88 -28.48
C GLY A 78 3.26 -8.25 -27.29
N ASP A 79 4.29 -8.92 -26.78
CA ASP A 79 5.13 -8.42 -25.69
C ASP A 79 5.90 -7.16 -26.10
N ILE A 80 6.07 -6.29 -25.13
CA ILE A 80 6.87 -5.08 -25.30
C ILE A 80 8.33 -5.41 -25.01
N PRO A 81 9.29 -4.88 -25.80
CA PRO A 81 10.71 -5.06 -25.54
C PRO A 81 11.08 -4.60 -24.13
N VAL A 82 11.84 -5.42 -23.39
CA VAL A 82 12.22 -5.18 -21.99
C VAL A 82 12.88 -3.83 -21.78
N TYR A 83 13.73 -3.39 -22.73
CA TYR A 83 14.39 -2.09 -22.64
C TYR A 83 13.42 -0.91 -22.67
N LEU A 84 12.32 -1.01 -23.42
CA LEU A 84 11.27 0.02 -23.43
C LEU A 84 10.53 0.04 -22.09
N VAL A 85 10.16 -1.14 -21.55
CA VAL A 85 9.49 -1.23 -20.25
C VAL A 85 10.38 -0.65 -19.14
N LEU A 86 11.66 -0.99 -19.13
CA LEU A 86 12.61 -0.43 -18.17
C LEU A 86 12.78 1.09 -18.33
N SER A 87 12.84 1.58 -19.57
CA SER A 87 12.92 3.03 -19.82
C SER A 87 11.68 3.75 -19.29
N PHE A 88 10.48 3.23 -19.55
CA PHE A 88 9.24 3.79 -19.02
C PHE A 88 9.19 3.74 -17.49
N PHE A 89 9.63 2.65 -16.89
CA PHE A 89 9.71 2.54 -15.44
C PHE A 89 10.65 3.61 -14.86
N VAL A 90 11.86 3.76 -15.40
CA VAL A 90 12.82 4.76 -14.92
C VAL A 90 12.28 6.17 -15.10
N VAL A 91 11.76 6.50 -16.27
CA VAL A 91 11.25 7.85 -16.58
C VAL A 91 10.04 8.19 -15.70
N SER A 92 9.09 7.27 -15.57
CA SER A 92 7.90 7.50 -14.72
C SER A 92 8.26 7.62 -13.24
N THR A 93 9.16 6.77 -12.74
CA THR A 93 9.62 6.82 -11.34
C THR A 93 10.36 8.14 -11.06
N LEU A 94 11.24 8.58 -11.94
CA LEU A 94 11.91 9.87 -11.81
C LEU A 94 10.92 11.03 -11.91
N GLY A 95 9.93 10.94 -12.80
CA GLY A 95 8.88 11.95 -12.94
C GLY A 95 8.05 12.12 -11.66
N ILE A 96 7.59 11.02 -11.07
CA ILE A 96 6.85 11.04 -9.79
C ILE A 96 7.76 11.53 -8.65
N THR A 97 9.01 11.07 -8.59
CA THR A 97 9.99 11.52 -7.60
C THR A 97 10.25 13.02 -7.70
N TRP A 98 10.43 13.54 -8.91
CA TRP A 98 10.60 14.98 -9.17
C TRP A 98 9.35 15.76 -8.75
N LEU A 99 8.16 15.29 -9.10
CA LEU A 99 6.90 15.92 -8.72
C LEU A 99 6.75 15.96 -7.19
N CYS A 100 6.99 14.84 -6.52
CA CYS A 100 6.94 14.77 -5.06
C CYS A 100 7.93 15.75 -4.40
N HIS A 101 9.17 15.80 -4.90
CA HIS A 101 10.18 16.70 -4.39
C HIS A 101 9.85 18.19 -4.66
N ARG A 102 9.15 18.50 -5.75
CA ARG A 102 8.65 19.86 -6.03
C ARG A 102 7.53 20.28 -5.09
N LEU A 103 6.67 19.32 -4.69
CA LEU A 103 5.57 19.57 -3.75
C LEU A 103 6.06 19.65 -2.30
N VAL A 104 7.05 18.83 -1.94
CA VAL A 104 7.62 18.74 -0.59
C VAL A 104 9.14 18.80 -0.66
N PRO A 105 9.74 20.00 -0.89
CA PRO A 105 11.19 20.12 -1.09
C PRO A 105 12.04 19.75 0.12
N SER A 106 11.50 19.87 1.31
CA SER A 106 12.19 19.56 2.57
C SER A 106 12.23 18.06 2.90
N PHE A 107 11.47 17.22 2.18
CA PHE A 107 11.57 15.77 2.36
C PHE A 107 12.82 15.21 1.65
N PRO A 108 13.64 14.37 2.33
CA PRO A 108 14.90 13.90 1.75
C PRO A 108 14.69 13.08 0.47
N LEU A 109 15.27 13.52 -0.63
CA LEU A 109 15.17 12.90 -1.96
C LEU A 109 15.59 11.42 -1.95
N LEU A 110 16.56 11.08 -1.11
CA LEU A 110 17.07 9.70 -1.00
C LEU A 110 15.95 8.68 -0.68
N TYR A 111 15.04 9.01 0.22
CA TYR A 111 13.91 8.12 0.55
C TYR A 111 12.97 7.91 -0.65
N LEU A 112 12.71 8.95 -1.43
CA LEU A 112 11.88 8.85 -2.63
C LEU A 112 12.52 7.95 -3.68
N LEU A 113 13.84 8.06 -3.87
CA LEU A 113 14.59 7.19 -4.79
C LEU A 113 14.61 5.73 -4.30
N ILE A 114 14.82 5.51 -3.00
CA ILE A 114 14.75 4.17 -2.41
C ILE A 114 13.37 3.57 -2.60
N PHE A 115 12.30 4.33 -2.35
CA PHE A 115 10.94 3.87 -2.56
C PHE A 115 10.69 3.48 -4.01
N GLY A 116 11.03 4.33 -4.97
CA GLY A 116 10.75 4.08 -6.37
C GLY A 116 11.57 2.95 -6.97
N PHE A 117 12.87 2.91 -6.69
CA PHE A 117 13.80 2.00 -7.37
C PHE A 117 14.10 0.70 -6.62
N ILE A 118 13.90 0.64 -5.31
CA ILE A 118 14.22 -0.53 -4.50
C ILE A 118 12.94 -1.13 -3.91
N VAL A 119 12.18 -0.34 -3.16
CA VAL A 119 11.05 -0.85 -2.39
C VAL A 119 9.90 -1.26 -3.29
N THR A 120 9.49 -0.41 -4.23
CA THR A 120 8.39 -0.70 -5.16
C THR A 120 8.62 -1.98 -5.99
N PRO A 121 9.79 -2.19 -6.63
CA PRO A 121 10.06 -3.46 -7.32
C PRO A 121 10.11 -4.66 -6.37
N ALA A 122 10.71 -4.52 -5.19
CA ALA A 122 10.82 -5.61 -4.22
C ALA A 122 9.46 -6.01 -3.67
N GLU A 123 8.64 -5.05 -3.26
CA GLU A 123 7.28 -5.29 -2.77
C GLU A 123 6.40 -5.92 -3.85
N SER A 124 6.46 -5.39 -5.08
CA SER A 124 5.72 -5.93 -6.23
C SER A 124 6.11 -7.37 -6.55
N LEU A 125 7.40 -7.70 -6.47
CA LEU A 125 7.89 -9.06 -6.69
C LEU A 125 7.38 -10.04 -5.61
N ILE A 126 7.43 -9.63 -4.34
CA ILE A 126 6.98 -10.44 -3.21
C ILE A 126 5.47 -10.63 -3.28
N SER A 127 4.72 -9.57 -3.51
CA SER A 127 3.27 -9.60 -3.62
C SER A 127 2.81 -10.46 -4.80
N ALA A 128 3.40 -10.30 -5.99
CA ALA A 128 3.10 -11.13 -7.16
C ALA A 128 3.38 -12.62 -6.89
N ARG A 129 4.48 -12.93 -6.21
CA ARG A 129 4.83 -14.30 -5.84
C ARG A 129 3.85 -14.90 -4.83
N MET A 130 3.43 -14.14 -3.83
CA MET A 130 2.45 -14.59 -2.83
C MET A 130 1.07 -14.79 -3.44
N LEU A 131 0.65 -13.92 -4.34
CA LEU A 131 -0.57 -14.12 -5.14
C LEU A 131 -0.52 -15.42 -5.94
N GLY A 132 0.61 -15.71 -6.57
CA GLY A 132 0.78 -16.96 -7.34
C GLY A 132 0.83 -18.21 -6.49
N MET A 133 1.38 -18.17 -5.27
CA MET A 133 1.54 -19.34 -4.40
C MET A 133 0.34 -19.57 -3.47
N ALA A 134 -0.18 -18.51 -2.87
CA ALA A 134 -1.18 -18.58 -1.80
C ALA A 134 -2.52 -17.95 -2.19
N GLY A 135 -2.62 -17.31 -3.34
CA GLY A 135 -3.82 -16.57 -3.74
C GLY A 135 -4.11 -15.35 -2.85
N GLN A 136 -3.14 -14.94 -2.02
CA GLN A 136 -3.29 -13.85 -1.06
C GLN A 136 -2.33 -12.71 -1.39
N TRP A 137 -2.87 -11.51 -1.38
CA TRP A 137 -2.06 -10.31 -1.46
C TRP A 137 -1.37 -10.03 -0.12
N ILE A 138 -0.07 -9.76 -0.15
CA ILE A 138 0.72 -9.39 1.03
C ILE A 138 1.62 -8.23 0.66
N GLY A 139 1.47 -7.13 1.41
CA GLY A 139 2.37 -5.98 1.37
C GLY A 139 3.03 -5.77 2.73
N ILE A 140 4.07 -4.94 2.76
CA ILE A 140 4.68 -4.52 4.02
C ILE A 140 3.75 -3.49 4.66
N PRO A 141 3.12 -3.80 5.80
CA PRO A 141 2.22 -2.85 6.43
C PRO A 141 3.01 -1.64 6.93
N MET A 142 2.41 -0.46 6.76
CA MET A 142 2.92 0.79 7.33
C MET A 142 4.35 1.17 6.92
N LEU A 143 4.82 0.67 5.78
CA LEU A 143 6.14 1.00 5.25
C LEU A 143 6.27 2.50 4.95
N ARG A 144 5.24 3.08 4.34
CA ARG A 144 5.13 4.49 4.04
C ARG A 144 5.14 5.33 5.32
N GLU A 145 4.23 5.01 6.23
CA GLU A 145 4.04 5.70 7.50
C GLU A 145 5.29 5.59 8.37
N GLY A 146 5.83 4.40 8.51
CA GLY A 146 7.06 4.15 9.27
C GLY A 146 8.24 4.94 8.71
N THR A 147 8.38 5.03 7.39
CA THR A 147 9.48 5.81 6.79
C THR A 147 9.30 7.30 7.02
N PHE A 148 8.07 7.84 6.91
CA PHE A 148 7.83 9.26 7.21
C PHE A 148 8.22 9.62 8.63
N ILE A 149 7.86 8.78 9.59
CA ILE A 149 8.18 8.99 11.00
C ILE A 149 9.68 8.85 11.25
N LEU A 150 10.31 7.78 10.73
CA LEU A 150 11.74 7.51 10.95
C LEU A 150 12.67 8.44 10.17
N SER A 151 12.18 9.07 9.10
CA SER A 151 12.97 10.05 8.33
C SER A 151 13.29 11.32 9.14
N GLY A 152 12.60 11.53 10.26
CA GLY A 152 12.71 12.76 11.04
C GLY A 152 12.08 13.97 10.38
N TYR A 153 11.36 13.78 9.27
CA TYR A 153 10.66 14.85 8.58
C TYR A 153 9.58 15.47 9.48
N ARG A 154 9.48 16.80 9.44
CA ARG A 154 8.49 17.57 10.18
C ARG A 154 7.59 18.31 9.21
N GLY A 155 6.35 17.86 9.07
CA GLY A 155 5.35 18.45 8.19
C GLY A 155 4.20 17.48 7.92
N VAL A 156 3.06 18.03 7.52
CA VAL A 156 1.85 17.26 7.19
C VAL A 156 1.73 17.03 5.68
N ASP A 157 2.40 17.84 4.88
CA ASP A 157 2.34 17.88 3.42
C ASP A 157 2.79 16.56 2.76
N ILE A 158 3.77 15.86 3.35
CA ILE A 158 4.23 14.55 2.84
C ILE A 158 3.11 13.50 2.82
N TRP A 159 2.12 13.60 3.69
CA TRP A 159 1.00 12.67 3.74
C TRP A 159 0.08 12.75 2.51
N PHE A 160 0.09 13.90 1.84
CA PHE A 160 -0.69 14.20 0.64
C PHE A 160 0.14 14.15 -0.65
N ALA A 161 1.46 14.05 -0.54
CA ALA A 161 2.33 14.01 -1.69
C ALA A 161 2.27 12.68 -2.46
N PRO A 162 2.39 12.69 -3.80
CA PRO A 162 2.44 11.48 -4.61
C PRO A 162 3.81 10.81 -4.49
N ILE A 163 4.00 9.97 -3.47
CA ILE A 163 5.24 9.23 -3.32
C ILE A 163 5.36 8.09 -4.34
N PRO A 164 6.56 7.76 -4.81
CA PRO A 164 6.79 6.69 -5.76
C PRO A 164 6.76 5.30 -5.09
N LEU A 165 5.70 5.00 -4.37
CA LEU A 165 5.47 3.71 -3.71
C LEU A 165 4.21 3.08 -4.29
N ALA A 166 4.36 1.93 -4.94
CA ALA A 166 3.27 1.19 -5.54
C ALA A 166 3.52 -0.32 -5.48
N ASP A 167 2.47 -1.10 -5.26
CA ASP A 167 2.52 -2.55 -5.40
C ASP A 167 1.85 -2.98 -6.70
N MET A 168 2.62 -3.61 -7.57
CA MET A 168 2.19 -4.10 -8.88
C MET A 168 1.94 -5.62 -8.90
N GLY A 169 1.83 -6.26 -7.73
CA GLY A 169 1.58 -7.70 -7.65
C GLY A 169 0.27 -8.13 -8.31
N THR A 170 -0.81 -7.38 -8.06
CA THR A 170 -2.12 -7.61 -8.71
C THR A 170 -2.08 -7.35 -10.21
N THR A 171 -1.30 -6.38 -10.66
CA THR A 171 -1.08 -6.12 -12.09
C THR A 171 -0.35 -7.30 -12.76
N ALA A 172 0.62 -7.89 -12.09
CA ALA A 172 1.29 -9.10 -12.58
C ALA A 172 0.32 -10.28 -12.71
N GLN A 173 -0.58 -10.46 -11.73
CA GLN A 173 -1.65 -11.46 -11.80
C GLN A 173 -2.59 -11.17 -12.98
N TYR A 174 -3.00 -9.93 -13.18
CA TYR A 174 -3.84 -9.53 -14.32
C TYR A 174 -3.19 -9.89 -15.66
N PHE A 175 -1.91 -9.55 -15.87
CA PHE A 175 -1.19 -9.93 -17.08
C PHE A 175 -1.08 -11.45 -17.26
N ARG A 176 -0.98 -12.21 -16.17
CA ARG A 176 -1.01 -13.68 -16.25
C ARG A 176 -2.38 -14.19 -16.72
N VAL A 177 -3.48 -13.61 -16.29
CA VAL A 177 -4.83 -13.94 -16.80
C VAL A 177 -4.93 -13.60 -18.29
N VAL A 178 -4.45 -12.43 -18.71
CA VAL A 178 -4.39 -12.03 -20.13
C VAL A 178 -3.63 -13.03 -20.96
N GLU A 179 -2.49 -13.52 -20.48
CA GLU A 179 -1.70 -14.55 -21.14
C GLU A 179 -2.47 -15.89 -21.26
N LEU A 180 -3.09 -16.35 -20.16
CA LEU A 180 -3.86 -17.59 -20.13
C LEU A 180 -5.10 -17.58 -21.04
N THR A 181 -5.69 -16.40 -21.26
CA THR A 181 -6.83 -16.21 -22.17
C THR A 181 -6.41 -16.06 -23.64
N GLY A 182 -5.09 -16.10 -23.94
CA GLY A 182 -4.57 -15.92 -25.31
C GLY A 182 -4.74 -14.51 -25.85
N THR A 183 -5.05 -13.53 -25.01
CA THR A 183 -5.21 -12.13 -25.42
C THR A 183 -3.86 -11.46 -25.63
N LYS A 184 -3.73 -10.67 -26.70
CA LYS A 184 -2.49 -9.92 -26.95
C LYS A 184 -2.32 -8.79 -25.94
N ILE A 185 -1.17 -8.73 -25.27
CA ILE A 185 -0.85 -7.69 -24.27
C ILE A 185 -1.04 -6.28 -24.84
N TRP A 186 -0.60 -6.07 -26.09
CA TRP A 186 -0.74 -4.77 -26.76
C TRP A 186 -2.20 -4.33 -26.97
N SER A 187 -3.13 -5.28 -27.16
CA SER A 187 -4.55 -4.97 -27.25
C SER A 187 -5.12 -4.52 -25.93
N VAL A 188 -4.67 -5.11 -24.82
CA VAL A 188 -5.06 -4.70 -23.47
C VAL A 188 -4.57 -3.28 -23.17
N ILE A 189 -3.30 -2.99 -23.44
CA ILE A 189 -2.75 -1.64 -23.23
C ILE A 189 -3.52 -0.57 -24.02
N LYS A 190 -3.87 -0.88 -25.29
CA LYS A 190 -4.71 0.04 -26.08
C LYS A 190 -6.10 0.24 -25.46
N ALA A 191 -6.71 -0.83 -24.97
CA ALA A 191 -8.00 -0.74 -24.29
C ALA A 191 -7.90 0.13 -23.03
N ASP A 192 -6.87 -0.07 -22.20
CA ASP A 192 -6.65 0.69 -20.98
C ASP A 192 -6.40 2.18 -21.28
N LEU A 193 -5.67 2.50 -22.34
CA LEU A 193 -5.44 3.88 -22.78
C LEU A 193 -6.75 4.59 -23.20
N VAL A 194 -7.73 3.86 -23.73
CA VAL A 194 -9.03 4.42 -24.09
C VAL A 194 -9.98 4.46 -22.88
N ILE A 195 -10.00 3.41 -22.09
CA ILE A 195 -10.92 3.27 -20.96
C ILE A 195 -10.56 4.23 -19.81
N THR A 196 -9.26 4.42 -19.53
CA THR A 196 -8.83 5.25 -18.41
C THR A 196 -9.33 6.70 -18.46
N PRO A 197 -9.21 7.44 -19.58
CA PRO A 197 -9.80 8.78 -19.68
C PRO A 197 -11.32 8.78 -19.50
N ILE A 198 -12.02 7.77 -20.06
CA ILE A 198 -13.47 7.64 -19.92
C ILE A 198 -13.84 7.45 -18.46
N LEU A 199 -13.13 6.58 -17.72
CA LEU A 199 -13.38 6.36 -16.31
C LEU A 199 -13.10 7.63 -15.46
N ILE A 200 -12.05 8.37 -15.78
CA ILE A 200 -11.76 9.63 -15.08
C ILE A 200 -12.88 10.65 -15.32
N ILE A 201 -13.26 10.88 -16.57
CA ILE A 201 -14.30 11.86 -16.92
C ILE A 201 -15.64 11.44 -16.30
N SER A 202 -16.06 10.20 -16.49
CA SER A 202 -17.33 9.70 -15.93
C SER A 202 -17.33 9.74 -14.40
N GLY A 203 -16.21 9.42 -13.76
CA GLY A 203 -16.04 9.52 -12.32
C GLY A 203 -16.20 10.96 -11.81
N LEU A 204 -15.55 11.93 -12.47
CA LEU A 204 -15.69 13.35 -12.11
C LEU A 204 -17.12 13.85 -12.29
N LEU A 205 -17.79 13.48 -13.39
CA LEU A 205 -19.18 13.85 -13.62
C LEU A 205 -20.12 13.22 -12.59
N PHE A 206 -19.88 11.95 -12.24
CA PHE A 206 -20.64 11.26 -11.19
C PHE A 206 -20.47 11.93 -9.83
N TRP A 207 -19.23 12.26 -9.44
CA TRP A 207 -18.96 12.96 -8.18
C TRP A 207 -19.62 14.35 -8.15
N GLN A 208 -19.54 15.09 -9.25
CA GLN A 208 -20.20 16.39 -9.36
C GLN A 208 -21.72 16.25 -9.21
N PHE A 209 -22.32 15.22 -9.84
CA PHE A 209 -23.73 14.90 -9.69
C PHE A 209 -24.08 14.56 -8.24
N ALA A 210 -23.33 13.64 -7.63
CA ALA A 210 -23.56 13.22 -6.25
C ALA A 210 -23.51 14.41 -5.27
N TRP A 211 -22.53 15.31 -5.41
CA TRP A 211 -22.43 16.49 -4.55
C TRP A 211 -23.52 17.54 -4.71
N LYS A 212 -24.21 17.51 -5.87
CA LYS A 212 -25.36 18.40 -6.12
C LYS A 212 -26.69 17.83 -5.61
N LEU A 213 -26.77 16.53 -5.33
CA LEU A 213 -28.01 15.92 -4.84
C LEU A 213 -28.39 16.36 -3.45
N ALA A 214 -27.43 16.44 -2.53
CA ALA A 214 -27.65 16.87 -1.16
C ALA A 214 -26.33 17.31 -0.52
N PRO A 215 -26.38 18.12 0.58
CA PRO A 215 -25.20 18.41 1.38
C PRO A 215 -24.59 17.13 1.96
N ILE A 216 -23.26 17.08 2.05
CA ILE A 216 -22.55 15.96 2.63
C ILE A 216 -21.79 16.48 3.87
N PRO A 217 -21.97 15.88 5.07
CA PRO A 217 -22.84 14.73 5.41
C PRO A 217 -24.34 15.11 5.54
N SER A 218 -25.22 14.16 5.28
CA SER A 218 -26.67 14.31 5.48
C SER A 218 -27.36 12.93 5.52
N ASN A 219 -28.64 12.90 5.81
CA ASN A 219 -29.43 11.65 5.83
C ASN A 219 -29.43 10.90 4.48
N GLN A 220 -29.20 11.61 3.34
CA GLN A 220 -29.01 10.97 2.04
C GLN A 220 -27.66 10.26 1.94
N TYR A 221 -26.70 10.64 2.79
CA TYR A 221 -25.36 10.04 2.84
C TYR A 221 -25.03 9.56 4.26
N PRO A 222 -25.78 8.58 4.81
CA PRO A 222 -25.66 8.15 6.21
C PRO A 222 -24.31 7.51 6.51
N ASP A 223 -23.64 6.94 5.52
CA ASP A 223 -22.28 6.42 5.68
C ASP A 223 -21.27 7.54 5.91
N ALA A 224 -21.39 8.67 5.22
CA ALA A 224 -20.52 9.82 5.42
C ALA A 224 -20.61 10.37 6.84
N GLU A 225 -21.81 10.47 7.40
CA GLU A 225 -22.04 10.94 8.76
C GLU A 225 -21.36 10.02 9.81
N LYS A 226 -21.39 8.71 9.58
CA LYS A 226 -20.84 7.71 10.52
C LYS A 226 -19.33 7.50 10.34
N THR A 227 -18.84 7.47 9.10
CA THR A 227 -17.45 7.03 8.81
C THR A 227 -16.47 8.19 8.71
N TRP A 228 -16.89 9.39 8.33
CA TRP A 228 -15.96 10.53 8.19
C TRP A 228 -15.29 10.95 9.49
N PRO A 229 -16.00 11.05 10.64
CA PRO A 229 -15.35 11.32 11.91
C PRO A 229 -14.28 10.28 12.27
N LEU A 230 -14.56 8.99 12.03
CA LEU A 230 -13.60 7.93 12.27
C LEU A 230 -12.38 8.02 11.34
N ARG A 231 -12.60 8.28 10.06
CA ARG A 231 -11.51 8.47 9.08
C ARG A 231 -10.67 9.71 9.40
N ALA A 232 -11.31 10.81 9.79
CA ALA A 232 -10.62 12.02 10.20
C ALA A 232 -9.75 11.77 11.43
N LEU A 233 -10.28 11.06 12.42
CA LEU A 233 -9.53 10.68 13.63
C LEU A 233 -8.31 9.82 13.28
N HIS A 234 -8.48 8.78 12.46
CA HIS A 234 -7.37 7.94 12.00
C HIS A 234 -6.32 8.74 11.23
N SER A 235 -6.74 9.59 10.30
CA SER A 235 -5.81 10.41 9.52
C SER A 235 -5.03 11.38 10.41
N THR A 236 -5.70 12.05 11.33
CA THR A 236 -5.07 12.97 12.29
C THR A 236 -4.07 12.24 13.18
N PHE A 237 -4.42 11.04 13.65
CA PHE A 237 -3.53 10.23 14.47
C PHE A 237 -2.18 9.96 13.79
N TRP A 238 -2.20 9.61 12.50
CA TRP A 238 -0.98 9.41 11.72
C TRP A 238 -0.22 10.70 11.46
N MET A 239 -0.93 11.77 11.06
CA MET A 239 -0.33 13.06 10.73
C MET A 239 0.33 13.73 11.92
N THR A 240 -0.18 13.54 13.14
CA THR A 240 0.43 14.06 14.36
C THR A 240 1.82 13.49 14.61
N ALA A 241 2.11 12.30 14.07
CA ALA A 241 3.44 11.69 14.20
C ALA A 241 4.57 12.51 13.55
N THR A 242 4.23 13.31 12.54
CA THR A 242 5.20 14.20 11.85
C THR A 242 4.97 15.68 12.12
N SER A 243 3.84 16.09 12.72
CA SER A 243 3.48 17.51 12.91
C SER A 243 3.75 18.06 14.30
N THR A 244 3.79 17.21 15.33
CA THR A 244 3.96 17.63 16.73
C THR A 244 5.42 17.56 17.17
N GLU A 245 5.88 18.62 17.82
CA GLU A 245 7.10 18.59 18.62
C GLU A 245 6.81 17.84 19.92
N GLY A 246 7.37 16.65 20.08
CA GLY A 246 7.18 15.83 21.27
C GLY A 246 6.77 14.39 20.96
N GLU A 247 6.33 13.67 21.99
CA GLU A 247 5.91 12.29 21.85
C GLU A 247 4.58 12.17 21.09
N SER A 248 4.63 11.69 19.86
CA SER A 248 3.44 11.37 19.08
C SER A 248 2.61 10.29 19.79
N PRO A 249 1.26 10.45 19.82
CA PRO A 249 0.37 9.38 20.28
C PRO A 249 0.58 8.05 19.56
N PHE A 250 0.96 8.10 18.29
CA PHE A 250 1.32 6.92 17.51
C PHE A 250 2.56 6.20 18.08
N LEU A 251 3.64 6.94 18.38
CA LEU A 251 4.87 6.36 18.94
C LEU A 251 4.64 5.76 20.32
N LYS A 252 3.75 6.35 21.12
CA LYS A 252 3.33 5.79 22.42
C LYS A 252 2.52 4.50 22.26
N ALA A 253 1.69 4.42 21.22
CA ALA A 253 0.88 3.24 20.92
C ALA A 253 1.69 2.08 20.35
N PHE A 254 2.81 2.36 19.67
CA PHE A 254 3.65 1.35 19.06
C PHE A 254 4.53 0.66 20.11
N SER A 255 4.31 -0.64 20.32
CA SER A 255 5.06 -1.45 21.25
C SER A 255 5.53 -2.74 20.60
N PHE A 256 6.84 -3.04 20.69
CA PHE A 256 7.41 -4.30 20.20
C PHE A 256 7.03 -5.52 21.05
N GLY A 257 6.41 -5.32 22.21
CA GLY A 257 6.02 -6.39 23.13
C GLY A 257 4.55 -6.82 23.04
N LYS A 258 3.81 -6.30 22.09
CA LYS A 258 2.38 -6.60 21.89
C LYS A 258 2.11 -7.43 20.66
#